data_a4a52e845d285d6f65e6ea6dcb4211bd
#
_entry.id   a4a52e845d285d6f65e6ea6dcb4211bd
#
_cell.length_a   1.000
_cell.length_b   1.000
_cell.length_c   1.000
_cell.angle_alpha   90.00
_cell.angle_beta   90.00
_cell.angle_gamma   90.00
#
_symmetry.space_group_name_H-M   'P 1'
#
loop_
_entity.id
_entity.type
_entity.pdbx_description
1 polymer ?
#
loop_
_entity_poly.entity_id
_entity_poly.type
_entity_poly.pdbx_seq_one_letter_code
_entity_poly.pdbx_strand_id
1 'polypeptide(L)'
;MSEHQIEYRELKWDDFSSFQKLMLQAPGAFERATGFDQLSDFLWKYLHRRSLWTLLTLMRALGRAPFRFFVGLDQDQIVGSAGLVMLPKAGYIFAVVTDSAARNRGIASHILGQMHHVTQEKGRPWVALDVDPDNETAIRLYRKLGYEEKAQFNWHVGPTPPAITPSSGVATEVPKSKMKDMAAWVNLHQLPA
;
A
#
# COMPACT_ATOMS: atom_id res chain seq x y z
N MET A 1 29.01 -20.18 -4.70
CA MET A 1 27.57 -19.87 -4.87
C MET A 1 27.53 -18.47 -5.45
N SER A 2 27.14 -18.30 -6.71
CA SER A 2 27.02 -16.98 -7.32
C SER A 2 25.88 -16.24 -6.62
N GLU A 3 26.22 -15.15 -5.95
CA GLU A 3 25.24 -14.24 -5.37
C GLU A 3 24.46 -13.62 -6.54
N HIS A 4 23.23 -14.09 -6.77
CA HIS A 4 22.39 -13.53 -7.80
C HIS A 4 22.01 -12.12 -7.40
N GLN A 5 22.33 -11.17 -8.25
CA GLN A 5 22.04 -9.76 -8.03
C GLN A 5 20.54 -9.54 -8.19
N ILE A 6 19.88 -8.98 -7.16
CA ILE A 6 18.46 -8.62 -7.22
C ILE A 6 18.30 -7.38 -8.12
N GLU A 7 17.47 -7.48 -9.13
CA GLU A 7 17.04 -6.32 -9.93
C GLU A 7 15.89 -5.59 -9.21
N TYR A 8 16.00 -4.27 -9.07
CA TYR A 8 14.95 -3.45 -8.46
C TYR A 8 14.39 -2.46 -9.45
N ARG A 9 13.08 -2.46 -9.65
CA ARG A 9 12.39 -1.56 -10.58
C ARG A 9 10.91 -1.44 -10.27
N GLU A 10 10.22 -0.60 -11.02
CA GLU A 10 8.76 -0.60 -10.99
C GLU A 10 8.18 -1.82 -11.71
N LEU A 11 7.00 -2.22 -11.22
CA LEU A 11 6.21 -3.32 -11.79
C LEU A 11 5.82 -3.02 -13.24
N LYS A 12 6.02 -3.99 -14.12
CA LYS A 12 5.57 -3.98 -15.52
C LYS A 12 4.39 -4.93 -15.70
N TRP A 13 3.70 -4.82 -16.83
CA TRP A 13 2.56 -5.69 -17.12
C TRP A 13 2.95 -7.17 -17.20
N ASP A 14 4.09 -7.48 -17.79
CA ASP A 14 4.56 -8.87 -17.96
C ASP A 14 4.92 -9.55 -16.63
N ASP A 15 5.14 -8.77 -15.57
CA ASP A 15 5.43 -9.27 -14.22
C ASP A 15 4.18 -9.72 -13.45
N PHE A 16 3.00 -9.40 -13.98
CA PHE A 16 1.75 -9.46 -13.23
C PHE A 16 1.47 -10.84 -12.62
N SER A 17 1.76 -11.91 -13.36
CA SER A 17 1.55 -13.28 -12.88
C SER A 17 2.46 -13.63 -11.68
N SER A 18 3.75 -13.24 -11.75
CA SER A 18 4.69 -13.42 -10.64
C SER A 18 4.34 -12.55 -9.44
N PHE A 19 3.90 -11.31 -9.69
CA PHE A 19 3.44 -10.38 -8.67
C PHE A 19 2.22 -10.93 -7.92
N GLN A 20 1.19 -11.39 -8.64
CA GLN A 20 0.00 -12.00 -8.06
C GLN A 20 0.35 -13.18 -7.16
N LYS A 21 1.23 -14.07 -7.64
CA LYS A 21 1.70 -15.23 -6.87
C LYS A 21 2.34 -14.80 -5.55
N LEU A 22 3.18 -13.76 -5.54
CA LEU A 22 3.79 -13.24 -4.33
C LEU A 22 2.74 -12.65 -3.37
N MET A 23 1.80 -11.85 -3.88
CA MET A 23 0.77 -11.22 -3.05
C MET A 23 -0.16 -12.22 -2.36
N LEU A 24 -0.49 -13.33 -3.03
CA LEU A 24 -1.34 -14.39 -2.47
C LEU A 24 -0.64 -15.22 -1.38
N GLN A 25 0.69 -15.16 -1.27
CA GLN A 25 1.44 -15.92 -0.25
C GLN A 25 1.37 -15.30 1.15
N ALA A 26 1.03 -14.05 1.27
CA ALA A 26 1.08 -13.32 2.55
C ALA A 26 -0.12 -12.38 2.74
N PRO A 27 -1.35 -12.91 2.82
CA PRO A 27 -2.50 -12.08 3.18
C PRO A 27 -2.29 -11.51 4.59
N GLY A 28 -2.48 -10.22 4.76
CA GLY A 28 -2.44 -9.53 6.05
C GLY A 28 -3.59 -9.96 6.97
N ALA A 29 -3.54 -9.56 8.23
CA ALA A 29 -4.62 -9.86 9.17
C ALA A 29 -5.96 -9.21 8.74
N PHE A 30 -5.88 -8.00 8.18
CA PHE A 30 -7.03 -7.28 7.66
C PHE A 30 -7.70 -8.02 6.48
N GLU A 31 -6.93 -8.46 5.50
CA GLU A 31 -7.44 -9.21 4.34
C GLU A 31 -8.12 -10.50 4.77
N ARG A 32 -7.52 -11.23 5.70
CA ARG A 32 -8.12 -12.46 6.26
C ARG A 32 -9.43 -12.20 7.01
N ALA A 33 -9.48 -11.12 7.78
CA ALA A 33 -10.66 -10.80 8.60
C ALA A 33 -11.84 -10.27 7.77
N THR A 34 -11.55 -9.59 6.66
CA THR A 34 -12.57 -8.93 5.84
C THR A 34 -12.98 -9.71 4.59
N GLY A 35 -12.27 -10.81 4.27
CA GLY A 35 -12.43 -11.51 2.98
C GLY A 35 -11.95 -10.66 1.80
N PHE A 36 -11.11 -9.66 2.03
CA PHE A 36 -10.52 -8.82 1.00
C PHE A 36 -9.62 -9.60 0.03
N ASP A 37 -9.13 -10.75 0.47
CA ASP A 37 -8.50 -11.76 -0.37
C ASP A 37 -9.41 -12.20 -1.53
N GLN A 38 -10.72 -12.35 -1.30
CA GLN A 38 -11.71 -12.66 -2.34
C GLN A 38 -11.97 -11.46 -3.27
N LEU A 39 -11.95 -10.24 -2.75
CA LEU A 39 -12.01 -9.03 -3.56
C LEU A 39 -10.75 -8.90 -4.43
N SER A 40 -9.61 -9.42 -3.97
CA SER A 40 -8.40 -9.46 -4.77
C SER A 40 -8.61 -10.21 -6.08
N ASP A 41 -9.30 -11.35 -6.10
CA ASP A 41 -9.58 -12.12 -7.31
C ASP A 41 -10.39 -11.31 -8.33
N PHE A 42 -11.36 -10.51 -7.86
CA PHE A 42 -12.11 -9.60 -8.72
C PHE A 42 -11.21 -8.50 -9.28
N LEU A 43 -10.41 -7.84 -8.42
CA LEU A 43 -9.47 -6.80 -8.84
C LEU A 43 -8.41 -7.36 -9.80
N TRP A 44 -7.89 -8.56 -9.52
CA TRP A 44 -6.93 -9.25 -10.37
C TRP A 44 -7.48 -9.50 -11.77
N LYS A 45 -8.74 -9.89 -11.89
CA LYS A 45 -9.42 -10.09 -13.17
C LYS A 45 -9.46 -8.82 -14.04
N TYR A 46 -9.59 -7.64 -13.43
CA TYR A 46 -9.59 -6.35 -14.14
C TYR A 46 -8.18 -5.82 -14.37
N LEU A 47 -7.29 -5.99 -13.43
CA LEU A 47 -5.88 -5.57 -13.55
C LEU A 47 -5.14 -6.34 -14.64
N HIS A 48 -5.61 -7.51 -15.05
CA HIS A 48 -5.06 -8.29 -16.17
C HIS A 48 -5.33 -7.66 -17.56
N ARG A 49 -6.15 -6.61 -17.64
CA ARG A 49 -6.44 -5.98 -18.93
C ARG A 49 -5.29 -5.07 -19.37
N ARG A 50 -4.71 -5.40 -20.52
CA ARG A 50 -3.63 -4.61 -21.15
C ARG A 50 -4.00 -3.13 -21.30
N SER A 51 -5.27 -2.83 -21.62
CA SER A 51 -5.77 -1.46 -21.76
C SER A 51 -5.66 -0.64 -20.47
N LEU A 52 -5.91 -1.25 -19.31
CA LEU A 52 -5.75 -0.58 -18.03
C LEU A 52 -4.27 -0.26 -17.76
N TRP A 53 -3.37 -1.18 -18.06
CA TRP A 53 -1.94 -0.96 -17.91
C TRP A 53 -1.40 0.10 -18.84
N THR A 54 -1.89 0.17 -20.07
CA THR A 54 -1.55 1.25 -21.01
C THR A 54 -1.97 2.60 -20.45
N LEU A 55 -3.19 2.69 -19.89
CA LEU A 55 -3.68 3.90 -19.24
C LEU A 55 -2.84 4.28 -18.02
N LEU A 56 -2.53 3.32 -17.15
CA LEU A 56 -1.68 3.55 -15.96
C LEU A 56 -0.26 4.00 -16.36
N THR A 57 0.30 3.41 -17.42
CA THR A 57 1.62 3.81 -17.94
C THR A 57 1.58 5.24 -18.48
N LEU A 58 0.52 5.62 -19.21
CA LEU A 58 0.34 6.98 -19.68
C LEU A 58 0.16 7.96 -18.51
N MET A 59 -0.68 7.63 -17.53
CA MET A 59 -0.87 8.44 -16.33
C MET A 59 0.44 8.60 -15.55
N ARG A 60 1.26 7.56 -15.51
CA ARG A 60 2.59 7.60 -14.90
C ARG A 60 3.53 8.55 -15.64
N ALA A 61 3.59 8.46 -16.97
CA ALA A 61 4.39 9.37 -17.80
C ALA A 61 3.99 10.83 -17.61
N LEU A 62 2.69 11.08 -17.34
CA LEU A 62 2.16 12.42 -17.02
C LEU A 62 2.32 12.81 -15.53
N GLY A 63 2.95 11.97 -14.71
CA GLY A 63 3.12 12.19 -13.27
C GLY A 63 1.81 12.13 -12.46
N ARG A 64 0.76 11.53 -13.01
CA ARG A 64 -0.61 11.46 -12.45
C ARG A 64 -1.05 10.06 -12.05
N ALA A 65 -0.12 9.08 -12.04
CA ALA A 65 -0.47 7.73 -11.62
C ALA A 65 -0.96 7.73 -10.15
N PRO A 66 -2.13 7.12 -9.87
CA PRO A 66 -2.71 7.13 -8.53
C PRO A 66 -1.89 6.29 -7.55
N PHE A 67 -1.23 5.27 -8.05
CA PHE A 67 -0.34 4.38 -7.28
C PHE A 67 0.78 3.84 -8.16
N ARG A 68 1.85 3.39 -7.51
CA ARG A 68 3.02 2.74 -8.13
C ARG A 68 3.38 1.51 -7.33
N PHE A 69 3.80 0.44 -7.99
CA PHE A 69 4.38 -0.73 -7.34
C PHE A 69 5.87 -0.84 -7.68
N PHE A 70 6.66 -1.14 -6.68
CA PHE A 70 8.09 -1.42 -6.80
C PHE A 70 8.32 -2.89 -6.47
N VAL A 71 9.21 -3.52 -7.22
CA VAL A 71 9.50 -4.95 -7.11
C VAL A 71 11.00 -5.21 -7.07
N GLY A 72 11.37 -6.28 -6.38
CA GLY A 72 12.69 -6.89 -6.44
C GLY A 72 12.58 -8.24 -7.13
N LEU A 73 13.39 -8.46 -8.16
CA LEU A 73 13.40 -9.70 -8.94
C LEU A 73 14.71 -10.48 -8.71
N ASP A 74 14.57 -11.77 -8.53
CA ASP A 74 15.66 -12.75 -8.52
C ASP A 74 15.42 -13.71 -9.70
N GLN A 75 16.28 -13.67 -10.72
CA GLN A 75 16.12 -14.49 -11.93
C GLN A 75 14.70 -14.41 -12.53
N ASP A 76 14.22 -13.19 -12.80
CA ASP A 76 12.89 -12.91 -13.36
C ASP A 76 11.68 -13.27 -12.46
N GLN A 77 11.92 -13.77 -11.25
CA GLN A 77 10.86 -13.99 -10.27
C GLN A 77 10.77 -12.83 -9.28
N ILE A 78 9.58 -12.31 -9.06
CA ILE A 78 9.36 -11.29 -8.04
C ILE A 78 9.47 -11.94 -6.67
N VAL A 79 10.47 -11.49 -5.90
CA VAL A 79 10.75 -11.95 -4.53
C VAL A 79 10.46 -10.89 -3.47
N GLY A 80 10.13 -9.68 -3.88
CA GLY A 80 9.69 -8.61 -2.99
C GLY A 80 8.88 -7.56 -3.73
N SER A 81 7.94 -6.93 -3.03
CA SER A 81 7.06 -5.90 -3.58
C SER A 81 6.60 -4.93 -2.51
N ALA A 82 6.33 -3.70 -2.91
CA ALA A 82 5.56 -2.74 -2.13
C ALA A 82 4.83 -1.74 -3.05
N GLY A 83 3.70 -1.23 -2.58
CA GLY A 83 2.90 -0.20 -3.25
C GLY A 83 3.12 1.18 -2.65
N LEU A 84 3.02 2.23 -3.46
CA LEU A 84 3.13 3.64 -3.07
C LEU A 84 2.00 4.46 -3.65
N VAL A 85 1.26 5.15 -2.80
CA VAL A 85 0.28 6.17 -3.17
C VAL A 85 0.82 7.54 -2.79
N MET A 86 0.72 8.52 -3.68
CA MET A 86 1.06 9.92 -3.39
C MET A 86 -0.13 10.66 -2.82
N LEU A 87 -0.08 10.96 -1.55
CA LEU A 87 -1.01 11.86 -0.87
C LEU A 87 -0.54 13.32 -0.99
N PRO A 88 -1.40 14.31 -0.66
CA PRO A 88 -1.03 15.72 -0.75
C PRO A 88 0.23 16.13 0.03
N LYS A 89 0.49 15.50 1.18
CA LYS A 89 1.62 15.82 2.05
C LYS A 89 2.57 14.66 2.31
N ALA A 90 2.25 13.42 1.87
CA ALA A 90 3.02 12.24 2.17
C ALA A 90 3.01 11.21 1.03
N GLY A 91 4.00 10.33 1.00
CA GLY A 91 3.88 9.03 0.37
C GLY A 91 3.26 8.04 1.35
N TYR A 92 2.25 7.29 0.92
CA TYR A 92 1.68 6.20 1.73
C TYR A 92 2.08 4.86 1.13
N ILE A 93 2.79 4.06 1.93
CA ILE A 93 3.29 2.74 1.53
C ILE A 93 2.33 1.68 2.01
N PHE A 94 2.04 0.71 1.15
CA PHE A 94 1.14 -0.39 1.43
C PHE A 94 1.63 -1.68 0.77
N ALA A 95 1.07 -2.82 1.15
CA ALA A 95 1.34 -4.13 0.55
C ALA A 95 2.85 -4.47 0.47
N VAL A 96 3.58 -4.24 1.57
CA VAL A 96 5.00 -4.60 1.67
C VAL A 96 5.12 -6.10 1.90
N VAL A 97 5.58 -6.82 0.89
CA VAL A 97 5.70 -8.28 0.91
C VAL A 97 7.11 -8.69 0.47
N THR A 98 7.67 -9.69 1.14
CA THR A 98 8.90 -10.37 0.71
C THR A 98 8.69 -11.87 0.80
N ASP A 99 9.02 -12.58 -0.28
CA ASP A 99 8.99 -14.03 -0.33
C ASP A 99 9.76 -14.62 0.86
N SER A 100 9.20 -15.64 1.49
CA SER A 100 9.76 -16.24 2.71
C SER A 100 11.18 -16.76 2.49
N ALA A 101 11.47 -17.33 1.33
CA ALA A 101 12.78 -17.85 0.97
C ALA A 101 13.81 -16.74 0.66
N ALA A 102 13.35 -15.52 0.39
CA ALA A 102 14.20 -14.38 0.06
C ALA A 102 14.34 -13.37 1.21
N ARG A 103 13.79 -13.67 2.39
CA ARG A 103 13.91 -12.79 3.58
C ARG A 103 15.36 -12.63 4.02
N ASN A 104 15.61 -11.58 4.81
CA ASN A 104 16.93 -11.23 5.35
C ASN A 104 17.99 -10.86 4.30
N ARG A 105 17.65 -10.71 3.03
CA ARG A 105 18.53 -10.25 1.94
C ARG A 105 18.43 -8.73 1.69
N GLY A 106 17.78 -7.96 2.56
CA GLY A 106 17.66 -6.51 2.43
C GLY A 106 16.66 -6.02 1.39
N ILE A 107 15.88 -6.91 0.75
CA ILE A 107 14.99 -6.61 -0.36
C ILE A 107 13.97 -5.54 0.01
N ALA A 108 13.23 -5.72 1.12
CA ALA A 108 12.25 -4.75 1.58
C ALA A 108 12.89 -3.38 1.89
N SER A 109 14.07 -3.37 2.54
CA SER A 109 14.80 -2.11 2.83
C SER A 109 15.14 -1.35 1.55
N HIS A 110 15.57 -2.05 0.50
CA HIS A 110 15.93 -1.44 -0.77
C HIS A 110 14.70 -0.86 -1.48
N ILE A 111 13.60 -1.62 -1.55
CA ILE A 111 12.34 -1.16 -2.15
C ILE A 111 11.80 0.07 -1.41
N LEU A 112 11.79 0.04 -0.06
CA LEU A 112 11.37 1.17 0.75
C LEU A 112 12.25 2.39 0.53
N GLY A 113 13.58 2.21 0.41
CA GLY A 113 14.52 3.28 0.08
C GLY A 113 14.19 3.96 -1.26
N GLN A 114 13.85 3.20 -2.30
CA GLN A 114 13.40 3.76 -3.58
C GLN A 114 12.11 4.57 -3.43
N MET A 115 11.16 4.09 -2.62
CA MET A 115 9.91 4.81 -2.35
C MET A 115 10.13 6.11 -1.59
N HIS A 116 11.05 6.11 -0.61
CA HIS A 116 11.45 7.34 0.08
C HIS A 116 12.01 8.36 -0.90
N HIS A 117 12.93 7.94 -1.76
CA HIS A 117 13.53 8.80 -2.78
C HIS A 117 12.46 9.41 -3.70
N VAL A 118 11.58 8.59 -4.26
CA VAL A 118 10.46 9.05 -5.12
C VAL A 118 9.53 10.02 -4.39
N THR A 119 9.23 9.76 -3.12
CA THR A 119 8.38 10.62 -2.30
C THR A 119 9.04 11.99 -2.09
N GLN A 120 10.34 11.97 -1.81
CA GLN A 120 11.16 13.17 -1.61
C GLN A 120 11.29 13.99 -2.89
N GLU A 121 11.55 13.36 -4.05
CA GLU A 121 11.58 14.01 -5.37
C GLU A 121 10.26 14.72 -5.71
N LYS A 122 9.14 14.21 -5.22
CA LYS A 122 7.82 14.83 -5.36
C LYS A 122 7.55 15.93 -4.32
N GLY A 123 8.57 16.32 -3.55
CA GLY A 123 8.46 17.37 -2.54
C GLY A 123 7.54 17.00 -1.37
N ARG A 124 7.37 15.70 -1.07
CA ARG A 124 6.59 15.25 0.06
C ARG A 124 7.50 15.03 1.26
N PRO A 125 7.28 15.75 2.39
CA PRO A 125 8.19 15.67 3.55
C PRO A 125 8.04 14.36 4.36
N TRP A 126 6.96 13.62 4.15
CA TRP A 126 6.63 12.45 4.96
C TRP A 126 6.40 11.19 4.14
N VAL A 127 6.72 10.07 4.76
CA VAL A 127 6.31 8.73 4.32
C VAL A 127 5.58 8.06 5.48
N ALA A 128 4.42 7.48 5.20
CA ALA A 128 3.60 6.78 6.17
C ALA A 128 3.28 5.36 5.71
N LEU A 129 3.03 4.49 6.64
CA LEU A 129 2.55 3.12 6.41
C LEU A 129 1.79 2.63 7.65
N ASP A 130 0.99 1.58 7.45
CA ASP A 130 0.38 0.82 8.55
C ASP A 130 1.09 -0.52 8.70
N VAL A 131 1.12 -1.03 9.93
CA VAL A 131 1.67 -2.34 10.25
C VAL A 131 0.82 -3.00 11.33
N ASP A 132 0.61 -4.30 11.17
CA ASP A 132 -0.01 -5.12 12.21
C ASP A 132 0.87 -5.11 13.47
N PRO A 133 0.32 -4.81 14.67
CA PRO A 133 1.09 -4.77 15.90
C PRO A 133 1.78 -6.10 16.23
N ASP A 134 1.26 -7.22 15.74
CA ASP A 134 1.86 -8.54 15.94
C ASP A 134 2.98 -8.84 14.92
N ASN A 135 3.18 -7.98 13.91
CA ASN A 135 4.23 -8.14 12.91
C ASN A 135 5.56 -7.50 13.38
N GLU A 136 6.12 -8.06 14.45
CA GLU A 136 7.38 -7.58 15.03
C GLU A 136 8.53 -7.46 14.01
N THR A 137 8.57 -8.36 13.01
CA THR A 137 9.63 -8.35 11.99
C THR A 137 9.55 -7.09 11.13
N ALA A 138 8.35 -6.73 10.70
CA ALA A 138 8.14 -5.49 9.95
C ALA A 138 8.37 -4.25 10.82
N ILE A 139 7.90 -4.27 12.06
CA ILE A 139 8.10 -3.15 13.01
C ILE A 139 9.60 -2.90 13.23
N ARG A 140 10.41 -3.95 13.44
CA ARG A 140 11.86 -3.81 13.57
C ARG A 140 12.51 -3.23 12.31
N LEU A 141 12.06 -3.67 11.14
CA LEU A 141 12.53 -3.12 9.85
C LEU A 141 12.21 -1.62 9.74
N TYR A 142 10.97 -1.23 10.01
CA TYR A 142 10.55 0.17 9.87
C TYR A 142 11.28 1.07 10.87
N ARG A 143 11.42 0.66 12.13
CA ARG A 143 12.22 1.39 13.12
C ARG A 143 13.68 1.56 12.69
N LYS A 144 14.29 0.53 12.11
CA LYS A 144 15.66 0.61 11.55
C LYS A 144 15.76 1.61 10.40
N LEU A 145 14.70 1.81 9.64
CA LEU A 145 14.62 2.78 8.54
C LEU A 145 14.19 4.20 9.00
N GLY A 146 14.07 4.43 10.31
CA GLY A 146 13.74 5.73 10.88
C GLY A 146 12.26 6.03 11.00
N TYR A 147 11.39 5.04 10.85
CA TYR A 147 9.96 5.24 11.13
C TYR A 147 9.69 5.30 12.63
N GLU A 148 8.78 6.19 12.98
CA GLU A 148 8.26 6.33 14.33
C GLU A 148 6.78 5.98 14.36
N GLU A 149 6.35 5.32 15.40
CA GLU A 149 4.94 5.05 15.66
C GLU A 149 4.23 6.35 16.07
N LYS A 150 3.15 6.69 15.38
CA LYS A 150 2.40 7.94 15.63
C LYS A 150 1.00 7.67 16.18
N ALA A 151 0.39 6.54 15.82
CA ALA A 151 -0.94 6.17 16.27
C ALA A 151 -1.14 4.66 16.23
N GLN A 152 -2.04 4.18 17.07
CA GLN A 152 -2.60 2.83 16.97
C GLN A 152 -4.11 2.93 16.72
N PHE A 153 -4.65 2.06 15.87
CA PHE A 153 -6.07 1.98 15.60
C PHE A 153 -6.52 0.52 15.54
N ASN A 154 -7.76 0.29 15.93
CA ASN A 154 -8.36 -1.04 15.90
C ASN A 154 -9.36 -1.15 14.75
N TRP A 155 -9.28 -2.24 14.01
CA TRP A 155 -10.28 -2.60 13.02
C TRP A 155 -11.40 -3.39 13.68
N HIS A 156 -12.64 -2.98 13.43
CA HIS A 156 -13.83 -3.71 13.90
C HIS A 156 -14.55 -4.26 12.67
N VAL A 157 -14.66 -5.58 12.60
CA VAL A 157 -15.37 -6.28 11.54
C VAL A 157 -16.53 -7.04 12.16
N GLY A 158 -17.70 -6.90 11.57
CA GLY A 158 -18.91 -7.58 12.03
C GLY A 158 -19.88 -7.87 10.88
N PRO A 159 -20.87 -8.73 11.10
CA PRO A 159 -21.91 -8.97 10.11
C PRO A 159 -22.64 -7.64 9.81
N THR A 160 -23.04 -7.46 8.55
CA THR A 160 -23.91 -6.34 8.20
C THR A 160 -25.18 -6.42 9.03
N PRO A 161 -25.48 -5.40 9.88
CA PRO A 161 -26.70 -5.44 10.65
C PRO A 161 -27.90 -5.49 9.71
N PRO A 162 -29.01 -6.17 10.08
CA PRO A 162 -30.24 -6.09 9.33
C PRO A 162 -30.58 -4.60 9.17
N ALA A 163 -31.12 -4.24 8.00
CA ALA A 163 -31.40 -2.85 7.64
C ALA A 163 -32.06 -2.14 8.83
N ILE A 164 -31.30 -1.25 9.45
CA ILE A 164 -31.83 -0.38 10.51
C ILE A 164 -32.80 0.53 9.78
N THR A 165 -34.10 0.34 10.00
CA THR A 165 -35.08 1.31 9.58
C THR A 165 -34.67 2.63 10.23
N PRO A 166 -34.35 3.68 9.46
CA PRO A 166 -33.90 4.93 10.06
C PRO A 166 -35.03 5.39 11.00
N SER A 167 -34.79 5.35 12.29
CA SER A 167 -35.66 6.08 13.20
C SER A 167 -35.58 7.53 12.74
N SER A 168 -36.62 8.05 12.15
CA SER A 168 -36.94 9.43 11.70
C SER A 168 -35.84 10.53 11.78
N GLY A 169 -34.62 10.18 12.00
CA GLY A 169 -33.45 11.02 11.88
C GLY A 169 -33.01 11.02 10.42
N VAL A 170 -33.35 12.06 9.68
CA VAL A 170 -32.83 12.30 8.34
C VAL A 170 -31.29 12.27 8.42
N ALA A 171 -30.68 11.27 7.78
CA ALA A 171 -29.25 11.33 7.53
C ALA A 171 -29.00 12.54 6.62
N THR A 172 -28.67 13.66 7.21
CA THR A 172 -28.32 14.86 6.46
C THR A 172 -26.97 14.61 5.82
N GLU A 173 -26.87 14.66 4.51
CA GLU A 173 -25.60 14.73 3.81
C GLU A 173 -24.75 15.81 4.48
N VAL A 174 -23.53 15.43 4.88
CA VAL A 174 -22.58 16.40 5.41
C VAL A 174 -22.27 17.39 4.29
N PRO A 175 -22.59 18.68 4.44
CA PRO A 175 -22.36 19.66 3.38
C PRO A 175 -20.90 19.63 2.95
N LYS A 176 -20.61 19.76 1.65
CA LYS A 176 -19.25 19.77 1.09
C LYS A 176 -18.32 20.80 1.78
N SER A 177 -18.87 21.88 2.34
CA SER A 177 -18.15 22.84 3.18
C SER A 177 -17.59 22.20 4.45
N LYS A 178 -18.37 21.36 5.15
CA LYS A 178 -17.91 20.65 6.36
C LYS A 178 -16.94 19.51 6.06
N MET A 179 -16.98 18.94 4.85
CA MET A 179 -15.97 17.96 4.43
C MET A 179 -14.57 18.61 4.30
N LYS A 180 -14.48 19.89 3.92
CA LYS A 180 -13.22 20.65 3.94
C LYS A 180 -12.70 20.84 5.37
N ASP A 181 -13.58 21.09 6.31
CA ASP A 181 -13.20 21.25 7.72
C ASP A 181 -12.78 19.93 8.36
N MET A 182 -13.43 18.81 8.01
CA MET A 182 -12.99 17.47 8.41
C MET A 182 -11.63 17.10 7.81
N ALA A 183 -11.38 17.43 6.54
CA ALA A 183 -10.08 17.24 5.91
C ALA A 183 -9.01 18.11 6.56
N ALA A 184 -9.33 19.34 6.95
CA ALA A 184 -8.47 20.23 7.72
C ALA A 184 -8.23 19.68 9.14
N TRP A 185 -9.25 19.12 9.79
CA TRP A 185 -9.13 18.52 11.12
C TRP A 185 -8.20 17.30 11.10
N VAL A 186 -8.35 16.39 10.15
CA VAL A 186 -7.45 15.24 9.93
C VAL A 186 -6.03 15.72 9.68
N ASN A 187 -5.84 16.80 8.91
CA ASN A 187 -4.53 17.37 8.63
C ASN A 187 -3.87 18.09 9.83
N LEU A 188 -4.68 18.64 10.76
CA LEU A 188 -4.15 19.37 11.93
C LEU A 188 -3.76 18.43 13.09
N HIS A 189 -4.36 17.25 13.19
CA HIS A 189 -4.10 16.30 14.29
C HIS A 189 -3.07 15.22 13.96
N GLN A 190 -2.58 15.16 12.73
CA GLN A 190 -1.63 14.13 12.30
C GLN A 190 -0.16 14.58 12.31
N LEU A 191 0.16 15.84 12.58
CA LEU A 191 1.56 16.32 12.58
C LEU A 191 1.77 17.31 13.71
N PRO A 192 2.62 17.01 14.72
CA PRO A 192 3.19 18.06 15.56
C PRO A 192 4.04 18.98 14.69
N ALA A 193 3.98 20.28 15.00
CA ALA A 193 4.82 21.30 14.40
C ALA A 193 6.30 21.03 14.69
#